data_ea305f68ce2cd8b85a00e4ee9bb31519
#
_entry.id   ea305f68ce2cd8b85a00e4ee9bb31519
#
_cell.length_a   1.000
_cell.length_b   1.000
_cell.length_c   1.000
_cell.angle_alpha   90.00
_cell.angle_beta   90.00
_cell.angle_gamma   90.00
#
_symmetry.space_group_name_H-M   'P 1'
#
loop_
_entity.id
_entity.type
_entity.pdbx_description
1 polymer ?
#
loop_
_entity_poly.entity_id
_entity_poly.type
_entity_poly.pdbx_seq_one_letter_code
_entity_poly.pdbx_strand_id
1 'polypeptide(L)'
;MRYELYYWPTIPGRGEFVRLAFEAAGADYVDVARLSEGEGRGVPAMLKLMQGDSARPPLAPPFVRAGDEVVAQVANILAWLGPALGLAPADDAARRWTHQLQLTVTDFIHEVHDTHHPIASHMYYEDQMPEAKRRADAFIESRLPKYLGYFERVLVRNGTMTMVGAALTYVDLSMFQLIVGLRYAFPRAMEEVEAKVPRLLALHDRVAALPRVAAYLASERRIELNQQGIFRRYPELDA
;
A
#
# COMPACT_ATOMS: atom_id res chain seq x y z
N MET A 1 9.31 16.49 13.91
CA MET A 1 8.52 15.51 14.70
C MET A 1 8.95 14.13 14.22
N ARG A 2 9.28 13.23 15.12
CA ARG A 2 9.67 11.87 14.78
C ARG A 2 8.43 10.98 14.78
N TYR A 3 8.27 10.18 13.72
CA TYR A 3 7.16 9.24 13.57
C TYR A 3 7.61 7.82 13.95
N GLU A 4 6.71 7.02 14.49
CA GLU A 4 6.91 5.62 14.80
C GLU A 4 5.89 4.78 14.01
N LEU A 5 6.38 4.01 13.05
CA LEU A 5 5.58 3.06 12.28
C LEU A 5 5.58 1.70 12.98
N TYR A 6 4.41 1.13 13.12
CA TYR A 6 4.21 -0.23 13.64
C TYR A 6 3.58 -1.09 12.57
N TYR A 7 4.34 -2.05 12.07
CA TYR A 7 3.89 -3.05 11.11
C TYR A 7 4.73 -4.32 11.23
N TRP A 8 4.22 -5.44 10.70
CA TRP A 8 4.94 -6.71 10.71
C TRP A 8 6.33 -6.57 10.06
N PRO A 9 7.40 -7.05 10.71
CA PRO A 9 8.78 -6.71 10.31
C PRO A 9 9.26 -7.44 9.05
N THR A 10 8.64 -8.56 8.69
CA THR A 10 9.11 -9.46 7.62
C THR A 10 8.37 -9.29 6.30
N ILE A 11 7.33 -8.46 6.24
CA ILE A 11 6.49 -8.27 5.07
C ILE A 11 6.35 -6.80 4.69
N PRO A 12 6.38 -6.46 3.39
CA PRO A 12 6.06 -5.10 2.95
C PRO A 12 4.59 -4.76 3.24
N GLY A 13 3.67 -5.58 2.76
CA GLY A 13 2.24 -5.55 3.02
C GLY A 13 1.62 -4.15 3.00
N ARG A 14 0.67 -3.91 3.89
CA ARG A 14 0.02 -2.60 4.03
C ARG A 14 0.95 -1.53 4.62
N GLY A 15 1.98 -1.91 5.37
CA GLY A 15 2.96 -0.98 5.93
C GLY A 15 3.78 -0.25 4.87
N GLU A 16 3.97 -0.88 3.70
CA GLU A 16 4.79 -0.32 2.64
C GLU A 16 4.21 0.97 2.03
N PHE A 17 2.91 1.11 2.00
CA PHE A 17 2.25 2.34 1.56
C PHE A 17 2.62 3.53 2.45
N VAL A 18 2.79 3.28 3.75
CA VAL A 18 3.19 4.29 4.73
C VAL A 18 4.70 4.54 4.67
N ARG A 19 5.53 3.49 4.53
CA ARG A 19 6.99 3.63 4.35
C ARG A 19 7.32 4.50 3.15
N LEU A 20 6.68 4.26 2.01
CA LEU A 20 6.87 5.06 0.80
C LEU A 20 6.54 6.54 1.00
N ALA A 21 5.51 6.86 1.78
CA ALA A 21 5.19 8.26 2.09
C ALA A 21 6.29 8.91 2.93
N PHE A 22 6.78 8.24 3.97
CA PHE A 22 7.89 8.74 4.78
C PHE A 22 9.18 8.89 3.97
N GLU A 23 9.55 7.89 3.21
CA GLU A 23 10.76 7.88 2.41
C GLU A 23 10.73 8.94 1.29
N ALA A 24 9.63 9.08 0.58
CA ALA A 24 9.47 10.09 -0.46
C ALA A 24 9.57 11.51 0.09
N ALA A 25 9.00 11.76 1.28
CA ALA A 25 9.08 13.04 1.96
C ALA A 25 10.44 13.27 2.66
N GLY A 26 11.23 12.23 2.90
CA GLY A 26 12.44 12.28 3.73
C GLY A 26 12.13 12.56 5.20
N ALA A 27 11.03 12.01 5.69
CA ALA A 27 10.60 12.19 7.07
C ALA A 27 11.48 11.38 8.04
N ASP A 28 11.68 11.92 9.25
CA ASP A 28 12.31 11.16 10.34
C ASP A 28 11.28 10.17 10.92
N TYR A 29 11.49 8.89 10.66
CA TYR A 29 10.64 7.83 11.20
C TYR A 29 11.43 6.60 11.65
N VAL A 30 10.82 5.80 12.50
CA VAL A 30 11.31 4.51 12.97
C VAL A 30 10.27 3.44 12.65
N ASP A 31 10.71 2.36 12.02
CA ASP A 31 9.92 1.13 11.84
C ASP A 31 10.14 0.24 13.07
N VAL A 32 9.29 0.45 14.09
CA VAL A 32 9.52 -0.02 15.46
C VAL A 32 9.60 -1.54 15.56
N ALA A 33 8.73 -2.26 14.86
CA ALA A 33 8.70 -3.71 14.95
C ALA A 33 9.92 -4.38 14.27
N ARG A 34 10.66 -3.64 13.43
CA ARG A 34 11.91 -4.11 12.81
C ARG A 34 13.15 -3.95 13.67
N LEU A 35 13.03 -3.22 14.77
CA LEU A 35 14.12 -3.10 15.74
C LEU A 35 14.24 -4.37 16.57
N SER A 36 15.44 -4.62 17.09
CA SER A 36 15.66 -5.67 18.08
C SER A 36 14.72 -5.48 19.27
N GLU A 37 14.21 -6.58 19.81
CA GLU A 37 13.33 -6.55 20.99
C GLU A 37 14.00 -5.83 22.16
N GLY A 38 13.19 -5.09 22.90
CA GLY A 38 13.60 -4.28 24.03
C GLY A 38 12.44 -3.39 24.50
N GLU A 39 12.68 -2.57 25.51
CA GLU A 39 11.65 -1.65 25.99
C GLU A 39 11.20 -0.71 24.87
N GLY A 40 9.91 -0.75 24.55
CA GLY A 40 9.29 0.08 23.51
C GLY A 40 9.72 -0.28 22.07
N ARG A 41 10.26 -1.49 21.82
CA ARG A 41 10.77 -1.94 20.51
C ARG A 41 10.27 -3.33 20.13
N GLY A 42 10.46 -3.65 18.83
CA GLY A 42 10.11 -4.96 18.29
C GLY A 42 8.60 -5.19 18.20
N VAL A 43 8.23 -6.41 17.84
CA VAL A 43 6.83 -6.86 17.77
C VAL A 43 6.10 -6.74 19.12
N PRO A 44 6.73 -7.02 20.28
CA PRO A 44 6.06 -6.84 21.57
C PRO A 44 5.56 -5.42 21.81
N ALA A 45 6.29 -4.39 21.38
CA ALA A 45 5.85 -3.00 21.51
C ALA A 45 4.61 -2.70 20.66
N MET A 46 4.53 -3.27 19.45
CA MET A 46 3.36 -3.18 18.57
C MET A 46 2.13 -3.83 19.22
N LEU A 47 2.28 -5.06 19.71
CA LEU A 47 1.20 -5.80 20.36
C LEU A 47 0.70 -5.11 21.63
N LYS A 48 1.62 -4.54 22.44
CA LYS A 48 1.28 -3.78 23.63
C LYS A 48 0.38 -2.57 23.34
N LEU A 49 0.63 -1.85 22.23
CA LEU A 49 -0.22 -0.72 21.82
C LEU A 49 -1.59 -1.17 21.32
N MET A 50 -1.66 -2.31 20.66
CA MET A 50 -2.94 -2.86 20.17
C MET A 50 -3.82 -3.42 21.29
N GLN A 51 -3.22 -3.97 22.34
CA GLN A 51 -3.90 -4.66 23.43
C GLN A 51 -4.03 -3.79 24.69
N GLY A 52 -3.44 -2.59 24.70
CA GLY A 52 -3.44 -1.69 25.86
C GLY A 52 -4.77 -0.96 26.06
N ASP A 53 -4.85 -0.24 27.18
CA ASP A 53 -6.06 0.48 27.62
C ASP A 53 -6.27 1.84 26.91
N SER A 54 -5.78 1.99 25.71
CA SER A 54 -6.02 3.21 24.91
C SER A 54 -7.51 3.38 24.63
N ALA A 55 -8.01 4.61 24.79
CA ALA A 55 -9.39 4.95 24.40
C ALA A 55 -9.62 4.81 22.85
N ARG A 56 -8.54 4.74 22.07
CA ARG A 56 -8.57 4.61 20.62
C ARG A 56 -7.57 3.54 20.15
N PRO A 57 -7.77 2.25 20.49
CA PRO A 57 -6.82 1.21 20.16
C PRO A 57 -6.86 0.92 18.65
N PRO A 58 -5.71 0.69 17.98
CA PRO A 58 -5.69 0.16 16.62
C PRO A 58 -6.13 -1.31 16.61
N LEU A 59 -7.04 -1.66 15.71
CA LEU A 59 -7.48 -3.06 15.54
C LEU A 59 -6.33 -3.95 15.03
N ALA A 60 -5.56 -3.43 14.09
CA ALA A 60 -4.49 -4.14 13.41
C ALA A 60 -3.45 -3.16 12.85
N PRO A 61 -2.18 -3.60 12.63
CA PRO A 61 -1.20 -2.79 11.94
C PRO A 61 -1.52 -2.70 10.41
N PRO A 62 -1.06 -1.62 9.71
CA PRO A 62 -0.18 -0.59 10.22
C PRO A 62 -0.91 0.46 11.06
N PHE A 63 -0.16 1.00 12.02
CA PHE A 63 -0.50 2.26 12.66
C PHE A 63 0.77 3.11 12.89
N VAL A 64 0.58 4.41 13.03
CA VAL A 64 1.67 5.37 13.23
C VAL A 64 1.40 6.11 14.55
N ARG A 65 2.46 6.28 15.36
CA ARG A 65 2.44 7.12 16.53
C ARG A 65 3.28 8.38 16.29
N ALA A 66 2.76 9.54 16.72
CA ALA A 66 3.49 10.79 16.77
C ALA A 66 3.15 11.52 18.09
N GLY A 67 4.06 11.52 19.05
CA GLY A 67 3.76 11.92 20.42
C GLY A 67 2.71 11.01 21.05
N ASP A 68 1.61 11.59 21.50
CA ASP A 68 0.50 10.85 22.12
C ASP A 68 -0.58 10.39 21.13
N GLU A 69 -0.49 10.83 19.87
CA GLU A 69 -1.46 10.48 18.84
C GLU A 69 -1.10 9.17 18.17
N VAL A 70 -2.07 8.26 18.08
CA VAL A 70 -1.98 6.99 17.35
C VAL A 70 -3.03 6.97 16.25
N VAL A 71 -2.59 6.83 15.01
CA VAL A 71 -3.45 6.80 13.80
C VAL A 71 -3.28 5.46 13.10
N ALA A 72 -4.39 4.76 12.87
CA ALA A 72 -4.44 3.48 12.18
C ALA A 72 -5.20 3.58 10.85
N GLN A 73 -5.19 2.49 10.06
CA GLN A 73 -5.75 2.37 8.70
C GLN A 73 -4.96 3.17 7.66
N VAL A 74 -4.43 2.49 6.65
CA VAL A 74 -3.53 3.10 5.65
C VAL A 74 -4.10 4.38 5.05
N ALA A 75 -5.36 4.37 4.61
CA ALA A 75 -5.97 5.56 4.00
C ALA A 75 -6.07 6.72 4.98
N ASN A 76 -6.40 6.46 6.25
CA ASN A 76 -6.48 7.46 7.30
C ASN A 76 -5.08 7.98 7.69
N ILE A 77 -4.10 7.08 7.83
CA ILE A 77 -2.70 7.44 8.08
C ILE A 77 -2.18 8.38 6.98
N LEU A 78 -2.38 8.03 5.72
CA LEU A 78 -1.91 8.82 4.59
C LEU A 78 -2.63 10.18 4.47
N ALA A 79 -3.94 10.23 4.77
CA ALA A 79 -4.69 11.49 4.81
C ALA A 79 -4.20 12.41 5.94
N TRP A 80 -3.85 11.85 7.09
CA TRP A 80 -3.29 12.58 8.23
C TRP A 80 -1.86 13.06 7.96
N LEU A 81 -0.99 12.19 7.43
CA LEU A 81 0.41 12.52 7.13
C LEU A 81 0.55 13.44 5.92
N GLY A 82 -0.32 13.31 4.92
CA GLY A 82 -0.18 13.96 3.63
C GLY A 82 0.09 15.47 3.70
N PRO A 83 -0.70 16.26 4.44
CA PRO A 83 -0.44 17.71 4.59
C PRO A 83 0.89 18.01 5.27
N ALA A 84 1.26 17.29 6.32
CA ALA A 84 2.50 17.49 7.06
C ALA A 84 3.75 17.12 6.26
N LEU A 85 3.62 16.16 5.34
CA LEU A 85 4.70 15.67 4.50
C LEU A 85 4.77 16.34 3.11
N GLY A 86 3.86 17.28 2.81
CA GLY A 86 3.77 17.89 1.48
C GLY A 86 3.29 16.92 0.38
N LEU A 87 2.58 15.86 0.77
CA LEU A 87 2.05 14.80 -0.10
C LEU A 87 0.52 14.88 -0.27
N ALA A 88 -0.08 16.01 0.04
CA ALA A 88 -1.49 16.27 -0.19
C ALA A 88 -1.71 17.69 -0.71
N PRO A 89 -2.74 17.91 -1.55
CA PRO A 89 -3.10 19.26 -1.99
C PRO A 89 -3.47 20.19 -0.82
N ALA A 90 -3.27 21.50 -1.01
CA ALA A 90 -3.70 22.49 -0.02
C ALA A 90 -5.22 22.71 -0.02
N ASP A 91 -5.87 22.57 -1.17
CA ASP A 91 -7.31 22.73 -1.35
C ASP A 91 -8.11 21.54 -0.78
N ASP A 92 -9.17 21.84 -0.05
CA ASP A 92 -10.02 20.84 0.62
C ASP A 92 -10.75 19.91 -0.35
N ALA A 93 -11.20 20.40 -1.50
CA ALA A 93 -11.88 19.58 -2.49
C ALA A 93 -10.88 18.58 -3.11
N ALA A 94 -9.68 19.07 -3.45
CA ALA A 94 -8.61 18.23 -3.98
C ALA A 94 -8.11 17.21 -2.92
N ARG A 95 -8.06 17.56 -1.62
CA ARG A 95 -7.76 16.59 -0.54
C ARG A 95 -8.81 15.51 -0.44
N ARG A 96 -10.10 15.87 -0.48
CA ARG A 96 -11.19 14.86 -0.47
C ARG A 96 -11.10 13.95 -1.70
N TRP A 97 -10.78 14.49 -2.86
CA TRP A 97 -10.59 13.70 -4.07
C TRP A 97 -9.38 12.75 -3.94
N THR A 98 -8.25 13.23 -3.41
CA THR A 98 -7.07 12.40 -3.12
C THR A 98 -7.43 11.26 -2.16
N HIS A 99 -8.18 11.57 -1.10
CA HIS A 99 -8.62 10.55 -0.13
C HIS A 99 -9.59 9.53 -0.73
N GLN A 100 -10.53 9.97 -1.59
CA GLN A 100 -11.43 9.08 -2.31
C GLN A 100 -10.66 8.07 -3.19
N LEU A 101 -9.63 8.54 -3.90
CA LEU A 101 -8.77 7.66 -4.70
C LEU A 101 -8.01 6.67 -3.81
N GLN A 102 -7.51 7.11 -2.65
CA GLN A 102 -6.85 6.23 -1.70
C GLN A 102 -7.79 5.16 -1.12
N LEU A 103 -9.04 5.50 -0.85
CA LEU A 103 -10.06 4.51 -0.44
C LEU A 103 -10.30 3.48 -1.56
N THR A 104 -10.35 3.93 -2.82
CA THR A 104 -10.46 3.02 -3.97
C THR A 104 -9.24 2.09 -4.09
N VAL A 105 -8.02 2.59 -3.79
CA VAL A 105 -6.82 1.74 -3.68
C VAL A 105 -6.97 0.72 -2.55
N THR A 106 -7.53 1.13 -1.41
CA THR A 106 -7.77 0.23 -0.26
C THR A 106 -8.73 -0.91 -0.62
N ASP A 107 -9.83 -0.60 -1.31
CA ASP A 107 -10.77 -1.61 -1.82
C ASP A 107 -10.08 -2.57 -2.79
N PHE A 108 -9.28 -2.04 -3.70
CA PHE A 108 -8.55 -2.87 -4.67
C PHE A 108 -7.57 -3.83 -3.97
N ILE A 109 -6.81 -3.35 -2.98
CA ILE A 109 -5.89 -4.16 -2.18
C ILE A 109 -6.64 -5.28 -1.44
N HIS A 110 -7.86 -5.01 -0.97
CA HIS A 110 -8.69 -6.03 -0.33
C HIS A 110 -9.07 -7.12 -1.32
N GLU A 111 -9.50 -6.75 -2.52
CA GLU A 111 -9.81 -7.73 -3.57
C GLU A 111 -8.58 -8.54 -4.00
N VAL A 112 -7.38 -7.94 -4.04
CA VAL A 112 -6.12 -8.68 -4.27
C VAL A 112 -5.87 -9.71 -3.17
N HIS A 113 -6.04 -9.33 -1.91
CA HIS A 113 -5.88 -10.25 -0.78
C HIS A 113 -6.85 -11.44 -0.87
N ASP A 114 -8.09 -11.19 -1.28
CA ASP A 114 -9.11 -12.22 -1.40
C ASP A 114 -8.86 -13.21 -2.53
N THR A 115 -7.96 -12.91 -3.47
CA THR A 115 -7.59 -13.90 -4.51
C THR A 115 -6.91 -15.13 -3.94
N HIS A 116 -6.25 -15.01 -2.80
CA HIS A 116 -5.57 -16.12 -2.14
C HIS A 116 -6.16 -16.49 -0.77
N HIS A 117 -7.06 -15.67 -0.22
CA HIS A 117 -7.77 -15.96 1.04
C HIS A 117 -9.27 -15.61 0.91
N PRO A 118 -10.01 -16.27 -0.02
CA PRO A 118 -11.38 -15.90 -0.34
C PRO A 118 -12.41 -16.30 0.73
N ILE A 119 -12.17 -17.36 1.50
CA ILE A 119 -13.09 -17.85 2.52
C ILE A 119 -12.82 -17.12 3.84
N ALA A 120 -11.57 -17.20 4.33
CA ALA A 120 -11.19 -16.58 5.59
C ALA A 120 -9.69 -16.32 5.67
N SER A 121 -9.33 -15.16 6.22
CA SER A 121 -7.93 -14.71 6.33
C SER A 121 -7.12 -15.51 7.38
N HIS A 122 -7.77 -16.26 8.27
CA HIS A 122 -7.11 -17.12 9.26
C HIS A 122 -6.86 -18.55 8.78
N MET A 123 -7.47 -18.96 7.65
CA MET A 123 -7.20 -20.25 7.02
C MET A 123 -5.90 -20.17 6.21
N TYR A 124 -5.24 -21.31 6.07
CA TYR A 124 -4.10 -21.41 5.14
C TYR A 124 -4.59 -21.41 3.69
N TYR A 125 -3.72 -20.96 2.76
CA TYR A 125 -4.01 -20.98 1.34
C TYR A 125 -4.36 -22.38 0.84
N GLU A 126 -3.65 -23.40 1.33
CA GLU A 126 -3.79 -24.80 1.00
C GLU A 126 -5.20 -25.36 1.33
N ASP A 127 -5.87 -24.77 2.32
CA ASP A 127 -7.21 -25.18 2.75
C ASP A 127 -8.33 -24.56 1.90
N GLN A 128 -8.00 -23.62 1.00
CA GLN A 128 -8.98 -22.87 0.20
C GLN A 128 -8.53 -22.66 -1.28
N MET A 129 -7.65 -23.52 -1.79
CA MET A 129 -7.10 -23.39 -3.15
C MET A 129 -8.16 -23.38 -4.26
N PRO A 130 -9.21 -24.23 -4.24
CA PRO A 130 -10.23 -24.21 -5.30
C PRO A 130 -11.01 -22.89 -5.34
N GLU A 131 -11.35 -22.34 -4.19
CA GLU A 131 -12.04 -21.05 -4.05
C GLU A 131 -11.11 -19.89 -4.44
N ALA A 132 -9.84 -19.98 -4.07
CA ALA A 132 -8.82 -19.01 -4.44
C ALA A 132 -8.65 -18.94 -5.97
N LYS A 133 -8.58 -20.09 -6.66
CA LYS A 133 -8.53 -20.12 -8.13
C LYS A 133 -9.75 -19.44 -8.76
N ARG A 134 -10.96 -19.81 -8.31
CA ARG A 134 -12.19 -19.19 -8.82
C ARG A 134 -12.23 -17.67 -8.57
N ARG A 135 -11.78 -17.24 -7.40
CA ARG A 135 -11.72 -15.81 -7.05
C ARG A 135 -10.69 -15.07 -7.87
N ALA A 136 -9.50 -15.66 -8.09
CA ALA A 136 -8.45 -15.09 -8.89
C ALA A 136 -8.86 -14.96 -10.38
N ASP A 137 -9.50 -15.98 -10.95
CA ASP A 137 -10.02 -15.93 -12.32
C ASP A 137 -11.00 -14.76 -12.50
N ALA A 138 -11.99 -14.64 -11.63
CA ALA A 138 -12.96 -13.55 -11.67
C ALA A 138 -12.30 -12.17 -11.43
N PHE A 139 -11.27 -12.11 -10.59
CA PHE A 139 -10.50 -10.90 -10.35
C PHE A 139 -9.74 -10.47 -11.61
N ILE A 140 -9.00 -11.38 -12.22
CA ILE A 140 -8.20 -11.11 -13.44
C ILE A 140 -9.10 -10.72 -14.60
N GLU A 141 -10.20 -11.45 -14.81
CA GLU A 141 -11.11 -11.22 -15.95
C GLU A 141 -11.80 -9.86 -15.87
N SER A 142 -12.28 -9.47 -14.68
CA SER A 142 -13.17 -8.30 -14.56
C SER A 142 -12.64 -7.19 -13.65
N ARG A 143 -12.05 -7.53 -12.50
CA ARG A 143 -11.74 -6.53 -11.48
C ARG A 143 -10.44 -5.81 -11.77
N LEU A 144 -9.38 -6.53 -12.10
CA LEU A 144 -8.08 -5.99 -12.45
C LEU A 144 -8.17 -4.94 -13.58
N PRO A 145 -8.76 -5.22 -14.75
CA PRO A 145 -8.91 -4.23 -15.80
C PRO A 145 -9.85 -3.09 -15.44
N LYS A 146 -10.89 -3.33 -14.63
CA LYS A 146 -11.81 -2.28 -14.17
C LYS A 146 -11.09 -1.24 -13.31
N TYR A 147 -10.31 -1.67 -12.31
CA TYR A 147 -9.60 -0.77 -11.41
C TYR A 147 -8.47 -0.03 -12.11
N LEU A 148 -7.61 -0.74 -12.83
CA LEU A 148 -6.50 -0.10 -13.56
C LEU A 148 -7.01 0.84 -14.65
N GLY A 149 -8.04 0.46 -15.40
CA GLY A 149 -8.68 1.33 -16.38
C GLY A 149 -9.36 2.55 -15.75
N TYR A 150 -9.88 2.45 -14.52
CA TYR A 150 -10.39 3.61 -13.78
C TYR A 150 -9.28 4.60 -13.45
N PHE A 151 -8.17 4.14 -12.87
CA PHE A 151 -7.05 5.00 -12.51
C PHE A 151 -6.34 5.59 -13.75
N GLU A 152 -6.25 4.83 -14.83
CA GLU A 152 -5.78 5.35 -16.12
C GLU A 152 -6.63 6.54 -16.61
N ARG A 153 -7.96 6.40 -16.57
CA ARG A 153 -8.88 7.50 -16.93
C ARG A 153 -8.74 8.70 -15.99
N VAL A 154 -8.45 8.49 -14.69
CA VAL A 154 -8.18 9.58 -13.76
C VAL A 154 -6.95 10.38 -14.22
N LEU A 155 -5.85 9.71 -14.54
CA LEU A 155 -4.64 10.34 -15.06
C LEU A 155 -4.88 11.08 -16.39
N VAL A 156 -5.61 10.45 -17.31
CA VAL A 156 -5.99 11.09 -18.58
C VAL A 156 -6.76 12.38 -18.35
N ARG A 157 -7.75 12.36 -17.46
CA ARG A 157 -8.61 13.53 -17.16
C ARG A 157 -7.88 14.61 -16.38
N ASN A 158 -6.97 14.24 -15.48
CA ASN A 158 -6.14 15.20 -14.77
C ASN A 158 -5.16 15.93 -15.71
N GLY A 159 -4.76 15.29 -16.81
CA GLY A 159 -3.90 15.88 -17.84
C GLY A 159 -2.45 16.07 -17.41
N THR A 160 -2.05 15.57 -16.25
CA THR A 160 -0.68 15.64 -15.71
C THR A 160 -0.11 14.23 -15.50
N MET A 161 1.10 14.16 -14.93
CA MET A 161 1.77 12.90 -14.59
C MET A 161 1.52 12.47 -13.13
N THR A 162 0.44 12.97 -12.52
CA THR A 162 0.02 12.68 -11.13
C THR A 162 -1.48 12.43 -11.08
N MET A 163 -1.93 11.72 -10.05
CA MET A 163 -3.35 11.37 -9.87
C MET A 163 -4.21 12.62 -9.57
N VAL A 164 -3.64 13.61 -8.88
CA VAL A 164 -4.36 14.83 -8.47
C VAL A 164 -3.47 16.06 -8.67
N GLY A 165 -3.95 17.03 -9.44
CA GLY A 165 -3.20 18.26 -9.70
C GLY A 165 -1.86 18.00 -10.41
N ALA A 166 -0.82 18.77 -10.07
CA ALA A 166 0.50 18.65 -10.69
C ALA A 166 1.61 18.20 -9.73
N ALA A 167 1.34 18.21 -8.42
CA ALA A 167 2.28 17.80 -7.38
C ALA A 167 2.10 16.33 -7.00
N LEU A 168 3.20 15.71 -6.56
CA LEU A 168 3.18 14.35 -6.02
C LEU A 168 2.26 14.27 -4.79
N THR A 169 1.40 13.26 -4.76
CA THR A 169 0.53 12.96 -3.61
C THR A 169 0.77 11.55 -3.09
N TYR A 170 0.29 11.25 -1.89
CA TYR A 170 0.40 9.89 -1.33
C TYR A 170 -0.32 8.84 -2.20
N VAL A 171 -1.30 9.23 -3.00
CA VAL A 171 -1.99 8.30 -3.92
C VAL A 171 -1.07 7.88 -5.07
N ASP A 172 -0.20 8.76 -5.55
CA ASP A 172 0.79 8.41 -6.59
C ASP A 172 1.75 7.33 -6.08
N LEU A 173 2.21 7.47 -4.82
CA LEU A 173 3.05 6.49 -4.14
C LEU A 173 2.30 5.16 -3.92
N SER A 174 1.02 5.25 -3.57
CA SER A 174 0.16 4.07 -3.40
C SER A 174 -0.05 3.34 -4.73
N MET A 175 -0.25 4.05 -5.83
CA MET A 175 -0.36 3.45 -7.17
C MET A 175 0.94 2.79 -7.61
N PHE A 176 2.08 3.40 -7.31
CA PHE A 176 3.38 2.77 -7.54
C PHE A 176 3.47 1.40 -6.83
N GLN A 177 3.21 1.36 -5.52
CA GLN A 177 3.28 0.11 -4.75
C GLN A 177 2.25 -0.92 -5.22
N LEU A 178 1.06 -0.49 -5.62
CA LEU A 178 0.03 -1.36 -6.16
C LEU A 178 0.49 -2.04 -7.45
N ILE A 179 1.07 -1.30 -8.39
CA ILE A 179 1.59 -1.85 -9.66
C ILE A 179 2.75 -2.82 -9.39
N VAL A 180 3.69 -2.46 -8.51
CA VAL A 180 4.78 -3.36 -8.08
C VAL A 180 4.23 -4.67 -7.53
N GLY A 181 3.23 -4.60 -6.66
CA GLY A 181 2.60 -5.77 -6.06
C GLY A 181 1.83 -6.62 -7.05
N LEU A 182 1.08 -6.01 -7.97
CA LEU A 182 0.33 -6.71 -9.01
C LEU A 182 1.25 -7.43 -10.00
N ARG A 183 2.35 -6.79 -10.43
CA ARG A 183 3.38 -7.41 -11.28
C ARG A 183 4.01 -8.63 -10.62
N TYR A 184 4.16 -8.59 -9.29
CA TYR A 184 4.67 -9.74 -8.54
C TYR A 184 3.64 -10.86 -8.45
N ALA A 185 2.39 -10.54 -8.08
CA ALA A 185 1.35 -11.54 -7.85
C ALA A 185 0.80 -12.15 -9.15
N PHE A 186 0.60 -11.32 -10.18
CA PHE A 186 -0.07 -11.67 -11.44
C PHE A 186 0.74 -11.19 -12.67
N PRO A 187 1.97 -11.68 -12.87
CA PRO A 187 2.83 -11.19 -13.96
C PRO A 187 2.22 -11.37 -15.36
N ARG A 188 1.52 -12.50 -15.60
CA ARG A 188 0.89 -12.78 -16.92
C ARG A 188 -0.31 -11.88 -17.18
N ALA A 189 -1.22 -11.78 -16.20
CA ALA A 189 -2.38 -10.91 -16.30
C ALA A 189 -1.96 -9.43 -16.44
N MET A 190 -0.90 -9.02 -15.75
CA MET A 190 -0.37 -7.66 -15.86
C MET A 190 0.22 -7.38 -17.24
N GLU A 191 0.94 -8.31 -17.86
CA GLU A 191 1.45 -8.16 -19.22
C GLU A 191 0.33 -7.81 -20.22
N GLU A 192 -0.83 -8.44 -20.10
CA GLU A 192 -1.99 -8.17 -20.95
C GLU A 192 -2.66 -6.81 -20.67
N VAL A 193 -2.73 -6.41 -19.40
CA VAL A 193 -3.43 -5.18 -19.00
C VAL A 193 -2.54 -3.94 -19.18
N GLU A 194 -1.24 -4.04 -19.02
CA GLU A 194 -0.30 -2.93 -19.09
C GLU A 194 -0.36 -2.19 -20.44
N ALA A 195 -0.56 -2.89 -21.53
CA ALA A 195 -0.75 -2.27 -22.85
C ALA A 195 -1.93 -1.27 -22.92
N LYS A 196 -2.89 -1.38 -21.99
CA LYS A 196 -4.11 -0.56 -21.93
C LYS A 196 -4.03 0.59 -20.93
N VAL A 197 -2.94 0.67 -20.15
CA VAL A 197 -2.79 1.64 -19.04
C VAL A 197 -1.43 2.36 -19.06
N PRO A 198 -1.03 2.96 -20.20
CA PRO A 198 0.31 3.51 -20.39
C PRO A 198 0.64 4.69 -19.45
N ARG A 199 -0.35 5.47 -19.02
CA ARG A 199 -0.11 6.58 -18.09
C ARG A 199 0.13 6.10 -16.66
N LEU A 200 -0.50 5.01 -16.24
CA LEU A 200 -0.20 4.37 -14.96
C LEU A 200 1.23 3.84 -14.94
N LEU A 201 1.71 3.26 -16.04
CA LEU A 201 3.09 2.80 -16.14
C LEU A 201 4.06 3.98 -16.09
N ALA A 202 3.77 5.06 -16.81
CA ALA A 202 4.58 6.28 -16.77
C ALA A 202 4.59 6.91 -15.35
N LEU A 203 3.46 6.88 -14.62
CA LEU A 203 3.42 7.28 -13.22
C LEU A 203 4.31 6.38 -12.35
N HIS A 204 4.21 5.05 -12.51
CA HIS A 204 5.06 4.08 -11.80
C HIS A 204 6.54 4.40 -12.01
N ASP A 205 6.98 4.55 -13.25
CA ASP A 205 8.39 4.79 -13.60
C ASP A 205 8.86 6.14 -13.05
N ARG A 206 8.03 7.16 -13.12
CA ARG A 206 8.30 8.48 -12.52
C ARG A 206 8.49 8.39 -11.01
N VAL A 207 7.62 7.66 -10.30
CA VAL A 207 7.74 7.50 -8.84
C VAL A 207 9.00 6.71 -8.49
N ALA A 208 9.29 5.62 -9.22
CA ALA A 208 10.51 4.83 -9.04
C ALA A 208 11.78 5.68 -9.21
N ALA A 209 11.77 6.66 -10.13
CA ALA A 209 12.89 7.54 -10.43
C ALA A 209 13.04 8.73 -9.46
N LEU A 210 12.11 8.96 -8.53
CA LEU A 210 12.27 10.00 -7.51
C LEU A 210 13.51 9.70 -6.66
N PRO A 211 14.44 10.65 -6.47
CA PRO A 211 15.74 10.36 -5.85
C PRO A 211 15.66 9.65 -4.51
N ARG A 212 14.74 10.07 -3.63
CA ARG A 212 14.54 9.45 -2.31
C ARG A 212 13.90 8.08 -2.40
N VAL A 213 12.92 7.91 -3.30
CA VAL A 213 12.29 6.61 -3.53
C VAL A 213 13.29 5.64 -4.13
N ALA A 214 14.04 6.04 -5.15
CA ALA A 214 15.09 5.20 -5.76
C ALA A 214 16.15 4.77 -4.74
N ALA A 215 16.60 5.68 -3.88
CA ALA A 215 17.54 5.37 -2.80
C ALA A 215 16.94 4.39 -1.78
N TYR A 216 15.66 4.53 -1.43
CA TYR A 216 14.95 3.60 -0.57
C TYR A 216 14.83 2.21 -1.21
N LEU A 217 14.42 2.15 -2.47
CA LEU A 217 14.25 0.88 -3.20
C LEU A 217 15.56 0.08 -3.30
N ALA A 218 16.71 0.77 -3.36
CA ALA A 218 18.03 0.16 -3.39
C ALA A 218 18.63 -0.15 -1.99
N SER A 219 17.91 0.16 -0.91
CA SER A 219 18.42 0.02 0.46
C SER A 219 17.88 -1.24 1.14
N GLU A 220 18.59 -1.71 2.19
CA GLU A 220 18.16 -2.79 3.08
C GLU A 220 16.88 -2.44 3.89
N ARG A 221 16.45 -1.19 3.88
CA ARG A 221 15.17 -0.78 4.50
C ARG A 221 13.98 -1.27 3.70
N ARG A 222 14.12 -1.43 2.38
CA ARG A 222 13.09 -2.02 1.52
C ARG A 222 12.92 -3.50 1.85
N ILE A 223 11.69 -3.91 2.13
CA ILE A 223 11.34 -5.31 2.32
C ILE A 223 10.90 -5.87 0.97
N GLU A 224 11.51 -6.96 0.54
CA GLU A 224 11.12 -7.64 -0.70
C GLU A 224 9.73 -8.26 -0.59
N LEU A 225 9.03 -8.34 -1.73
CA LEU A 225 7.76 -9.06 -1.82
C LEU A 225 7.98 -10.54 -1.55
N ASN A 226 7.05 -11.15 -0.85
CA ASN A 226 7.13 -12.55 -0.44
C ASN A 226 5.73 -13.20 -0.31
N GLN A 227 5.70 -14.48 0.05
CA GLN A 227 4.47 -15.29 0.14
C GLN A 227 3.67 -15.10 1.45
N GLN A 228 3.97 -14.07 2.23
CA GLN A 228 3.29 -13.79 3.51
C GLN A 228 2.53 -12.46 3.51
N GLY A 229 2.76 -11.62 2.49
CA GLY A 229 2.14 -10.30 2.37
C GLY A 229 0.75 -10.33 1.71
N ILE A 230 0.31 -9.16 1.24
CA ILE A 230 -0.93 -8.98 0.48
C ILE A 230 -0.76 -9.52 -0.94
N PHE A 231 0.36 -9.19 -1.56
CA PHE A 231 0.70 -9.62 -2.90
C PHE A 231 1.49 -10.92 -2.79
N ARG A 232 0.83 -12.04 -3.07
CA ARG A 232 1.45 -13.38 -3.06
C ARG A 232 1.48 -13.94 -4.47
N ARG A 233 2.55 -14.60 -4.81
CA ARG A 233 2.69 -15.22 -6.12
C ARG A 233 2.42 -16.71 -6.03
N TYR A 234 1.26 -17.10 -6.50
CA TYR A 234 0.85 -18.48 -6.72
C TYR A 234 0.65 -18.67 -8.24
N PRO A 235 1.55 -19.38 -8.95
CA PRO A 235 1.48 -19.48 -10.41
C PRO A 235 0.14 -19.98 -10.94
N GLU A 236 -0.53 -20.86 -10.21
CA GLU A 236 -1.85 -21.39 -10.52
C GLU A 236 -2.98 -20.35 -10.47
N LEU A 237 -2.78 -19.24 -9.76
CA LEU A 237 -3.75 -18.14 -9.71
C LEU A 237 -3.59 -17.14 -10.85
N ASP A 238 -2.52 -17.23 -11.63
CA ASP A 238 -2.20 -16.38 -12.78
C ASP A 238 -2.07 -17.19 -14.07
N ALA A 239 -2.83 -18.30 -14.19
CA ALA A 239 -2.75 -19.26 -15.30
C ALA A 239 -3.78 -18.97 -16.39
#